data_8c55f231c931872b07635dcf590076bb
#
_entry.id   8c55f231c931872b07635dcf590076bb
#
_cell.length_a   1.000
_cell.length_b   1.000
_cell.length_c   1.000
_cell.angle_alpha   90.00
_cell.angle_beta   90.00
_cell.angle_gamma   90.00
#
_symmetry.space_group_name_H-M   'P 1'
#
loop_
_entity.id
_entity.type
_entity.pdbx_description
1 polymer ?
#
loop_
_entity_poly.entity_id
_entity_poly.type
_entity_poly.pdbx_seq_one_letter_code
_entity_poly.pdbx_strand_id
1 'polypeptide(L)'
;MAIGALAAWGFQSPRRPLSFTLACAGAECPLLEGAPQSAGMRSGFVRLAPGASVGWHSTAQNEESLVVLRGQGEALFDGFEKRPFAAPASLYVPPATRHNVSNTGHEMLEYVYVVTPAAAK
;
A
#
# COMPACT_ATOMS: atom_id res chain seq x y z
N MET A 1 -9.34 -41.84 3.27
CA MET A 1 -10.55 -41.36 3.71
C MET A 1 -11.02 -40.08 3.14
N ALA A 2 -12.23 -40.00 2.76
CA ALA A 2 -12.80 -38.82 2.13
C ALA A 2 -12.75 -37.59 3.03
N ILE A 3 -12.78 -37.79 4.35
CA ILE A 3 -12.72 -36.71 5.31
C ILE A 3 -11.45 -35.89 5.15
N GLY A 4 -10.32 -36.57 4.96
CA GLY A 4 -9.06 -35.87 4.77
C GLY A 4 -9.06 -35.05 3.50
N ALA A 5 -9.60 -35.58 2.41
CA ALA A 5 -9.69 -34.85 1.16
C ALA A 5 -10.61 -33.66 1.28
N LEU A 6 -11.75 -33.80 1.94
CA LEU A 6 -12.67 -32.69 2.15
C LEU A 6 -12.01 -31.59 2.97
N ALA A 7 -11.29 -31.95 4.03
CA ALA A 7 -10.59 -30.97 4.82
C ALA A 7 -9.53 -30.23 3.99
N ALA A 8 -8.84 -30.95 3.09
CA ALA A 8 -7.78 -30.36 2.30
C ALA A 8 -8.29 -29.31 1.33
N TRP A 9 -9.46 -29.52 0.70
CA TRP A 9 -9.92 -28.56 -0.29
C TRP A 9 -11.06 -27.67 0.19
N GLY A 10 -11.76 -28.04 1.25
CA GLY A 10 -12.83 -27.23 1.81
C GLY A 10 -12.41 -26.42 3.02
N PHE A 11 -11.17 -26.58 3.45
CA PHE A 11 -10.70 -25.97 4.67
C PHE A 11 -9.36 -25.30 4.44
N GLN A 12 -9.27 -24.04 4.82
CA GLN A 12 -8.01 -23.30 4.81
C GLN A 12 -7.65 -22.92 6.24
N SER A 13 -6.34 -22.87 6.52
CA SER A 13 -5.88 -22.38 7.80
C SER A 13 -6.40 -20.97 8.03
N PRO A 14 -6.85 -20.66 9.24
CA PRO A 14 -7.27 -19.30 9.56
C PRO A 14 -6.11 -18.33 9.29
N ARG A 15 -6.46 -17.15 8.82
CA ARG A 15 -5.50 -16.07 8.75
C ARG A 15 -5.14 -15.68 10.16
N ARG A 16 -3.91 -15.29 10.37
CA ARG A 16 -3.41 -15.01 11.71
C ARG A 16 -2.94 -13.57 11.82
N PRO A 17 -2.93 -13.00 13.04
CA PRO A 17 -2.33 -11.70 13.26
C PRO A 17 -0.85 -11.72 12.90
N LEU A 18 -0.38 -10.63 12.31
CA LEU A 18 1.00 -10.47 11.89
C LEU A 18 1.51 -9.11 12.34
N SER A 19 2.79 -9.00 12.55
CA SER A 19 3.44 -7.73 12.79
C SER A 19 4.69 -7.62 11.93
N PHE A 20 5.02 -6.40 11.52
CA PHE A 20 6.15 -6.14 10.64
C PHE A 20 6.97 -5.00 11.22
N THR A 21 8.29 -5.17 11.21
CA THR A 21 9.20 -4.06 11.46
C THR A 21 9.36 -3.29 10.16
N LEU A 22 9.23 -1.98 10.23
CA LEU A 22 9.38 -1.14 9.04
C LEU A 22 10.85 -0.88 8.80
N ALA A 23 11.48 -1.80 8.07
CA ALA A 23 12.88 -1.71 7.69
C ALA A 23 12.98 -2.16 6.24
N CYS A 24 13.72 -1.41 5.42
CA CYS A 24 13.79 -1.66 3.99
C CYS A 24 15.12 -1.20 3.45
N ALA A 25 15.85 -2.11 2.79
CA ALA A 25 17.13 -1.76 2.18
C ALA A 25 16.93 -1.01 0.87
N GLY A 26 15.83 -1.28 0.16
CA GLY A 26 15.52 -0.60 -1.10
C GLY A 26 14.50 0.51 -0.92
N ALA A 27 13.93 0.96 -2.03
CA ALA A 27 12.94 2.03 -2.02
C ALA A 27 11.56 1.54 -1.58
N GLU A 28 11.31 0.23 -1.71
CA GLU A 28 10.02 -0.34 -1.33
C GLU A 28 10.20 -1.77 -0.85
N CYS A 29 9.53 -2.12 0.26
CA CYS A 29 9.49 -3.47 0.79
C CYS A 29 8.05 -3.87 1.05
N PRO A 30 7.58 -5.00 0.47
CA PRO A 30 6.22 -5.49 0.75
C PRO A 30 6.07 -5.90 2.21
N LEU A 31 4.87 -5.70 2.76
CA LEU A 31 4.48 -6.18 4.07
C LEU A 31 3.42 -7.27 3.89
N LEU A 32 2.14 -6.89 3.82
CA LEU A 32 1.08 -7.83 3.46
C LEU A 32 1.05 -8.03 1.95
N GLU A 33 0.88 -9.27 1.51
CA GLU A 33 0.96 -9.60 0.09
C GLU A 33 -0.36 -10.06 -0.52
N GLY A 34 -1.48 -9.82 0.17
CA GLY A 34 -2.79 -10.21 -0.32
C GLY A 34 -3.15 -11.64 0.06
N ALA A 35 -4.17 -12.18 -0.60
CA ALA A 35 -4.60 -13.55 -0.32
C ALA A 35 -3.52 -14.55 -0.71
N PRO A 36 -3.35 -15.64 0.03
CA PRO A 36 -4.13 -16.06 1.20
C PRO A 36 -3.65 -15.49 2.54
N GLN A 37 -2.56 -14.73 2.56
CA GLN A 37 -2.00 -14.19 3.79
C GLN A 37 -2.99 -13.24 4.46
N SER A 38 -3.70 -12.47 3.68
CA SER A 38 -4.79 -11.60 4.12
C SER A 38 -6.04 -11.87 3.29
N ALA A 39 -7.12 -11.19 3.59
CA ALA A 39 -8.37 -11.31 2.81
C ALA A 39 -8.37 -10.43 1.55
N GLY A 40 -7.19 -10.01 1.11
CA GLY A 40 -7.02 -9.18 -0.08
C GLY A 40 -6.23 -7.91 0.20
N MET A 41 -6.05 -7.54 1.45
CA MET A 41 -5.27 -6.37 1.81
C MET A 41 -3.79 -6.59 1.49
N ARG A 42 -3.20 -5.60 0.82
CA ARG A 42 -1.75 -5.55 0.58
C ARG A 42 -1.21 -4.28 1.21
N SER A 43 0.02 -4.33 1.65
CA SER A 43 0.67 -3.14 2.20
C SER A 43 2.17 -3.22 1.95
N GLY A 44 2.80 -2.08 2.05
CA GLY A 44 4.24 -1.99 1.89
C GLY A 44 4.79 -0.73 2.52
N PHE A 45 6.09 -0.75 2.72
CA PHE A 45 6.84 0.37 3.28
C PHE A 45 7.69 0.97 2.17
N VAL A 46 7.55 2.28 1.98
CA VAL A 46 8.23 3.02 0.91
C VAL A 46 9.19 4.02 1.53
N ARG A 47 10.39 4.10 0.96
CA ARG A 47 11.42 5.06 1.34
C ARG A 47 11.95 5.73 0.08
N LEU A 48 11.65 7.00 -0.09
CA LEU A 48 12.09 7.76 -1.27
C LEU A 48 13.13 8.80 -0.87
N ALA A 49 14.26 8.75 -1.54
CA ALA A 49 15.28 9.80 -1.41
C ALA A 49 14.75 11.13 -1.96
N PRO A 50 15.32 12.26 -1.54
CA PRO A 50 14.91 13.55 -2.10
C PRO A 50 14.95 13.56 -3.62
N GLY A 51 13.86 14.04 -4.24
CA GLY A 51 13.72 14.09 -5.68
C GLY A 51 13.22 12.81 -6.34
N ALA A 52 13.17 11.70 -5.61
CA ALA A 52 12.68 10.44 -6.16
C ALA A 52 11.16 10.37 -6.16
N SER A 53 10.60 9.54 -7.02
CA SER A 53 9.17 9.26 -7.06
C SER A 53 8.93 7.79 -7.29
N VAL A 54 7.72 7.31 -6.94
CA VAL A 54 7.37 5.89 -7.12
C VAL A 54 7.04 5.56 -8.57
N GLY A 55 6.65 6.56 -9.36
CA GLY A 55 6.20 6.37 -10.73
C GLY A 55 4.67 6.35 -10.82
N TRP A 56 4.17 6.70 -12.00
CA TRP A 56 2.73 6.72 -12.24
C TRP A 56 2.17 5.32 -12.31
N HIS A 57 1.08 5.09 -11.60
CA HIS A 57 0.38 3.81 -11.59
C HIS A 57 -1.08 4.02 -11.18
N SER A 58 -1.92 3.02 -11.37
CA SER A 58 -3.36 3.11 -11.09
C SER A 58 -3.74 2.20 -9.93
N THR A 59 -4.71 2.66 -9.14
CA THR A 59 -5.33 1.80 -8.13
C THR A 59 -6.20 0.71 -8.76
N ALA A 60 -6.57 0.87 -10.03
CA ALA A 60 -7.44 -0.08 -10.73
C ALA A 60 -8.72 -0.34 -9.92
N GLN A 61 -8.99 -1.59 -9.52
CA GLN A 61 -10.19 -1.95 -8.78
C GLN A 61 -10.00 -1.91 -7.27
N ASN A 62 -8.91 -1.28 -6.82
CA ASN A 62 -8.60 -1.18 -5.40
C ASN A 62 -8.71 0.28 -4.95
N GLU A 63 -8.76 0.47 -3.66
CA GLU A 63 -8.55 1.79 -3.08
C GLU A 63 -7.31 1.72 -2.20
N GLU A 64 -6.73 2.87 -1.92
CA GLU A 64 -5.44 2.92 -1.25
C GLU A 64 -5.41 4.00 -0.19
N SER A 65 -4.77 3.70 0.92
CA SER A 65 -4.45 4.67 1.96
C SER A 65 -2.94 4.74 2.12
N LEU A 66 -2.42 5.95 2.27
CA LEU A 66 -1.01 6.17 2.59
C LEU A 66 -0.91 6.81 3.96
N VAL A 67 -0.01 6.30 4.79
CA VAL A 67 0.28 6.88 6.10
C VAL A 67 1.74 7.35 6.09
N VAL A 68 1.92 8.66 6.10
CA VAL A 68 3.23 9.29 5.99
C VAL A 68 3.85 9.41 7.36
N LEU A 69 5.02 8.81 7.54
CA LEU A 69 5.69 8.69 8.82
C LEU A 69 6.86 9.67 8.96
N ARG A 70 7.47 10.07 7.83
CA ARG A 70 8.65 10.93 7.83
C ARG A 70 8.76 11.67 6.52
N GLY A 71 9.20 12.91 6.58
CA GLY A 71 9.48 13.71 5.40
C GLY A 71 8.27 14.42 4.84
N GLN A 72 8.43 14.94 3.62
CA GLN A 72 7.35 15.64 2.92
C GLN A 72 7.38 15.30 1.45
N GLY A 73 6.25 15.49 0.80
CA GLY A 73 6.15 15.18 -0.61
C GLY A 73 4.86 15.71 -1.22
N GLU A 74 4.59 15.21 -2.43
CA GLU A 74 3.36 15.52 -3.14
C GLU A 74 2.76 14.25 -3.70
N ALA A 75 1.45 14.13 -3.60
CA ALA A 75 0.69 13.12 -4.33
C ALA A 75 0.07 13.79 -5.55
N LEU A 76 0.32 13.20 -6.70
CA LEU A 76 -0.16 13.68 -8.00
C LEU A 76 -1.23 12.73 -8.51
N PHE A 77 -2.32 13.27 -9.05
CA PHE A 77 -3.48 12.48 -9.49
C PHE A 77 -3.95 12.93 -10.85
N ASP A 78 -4.23 11.98 -11.74
CA ASP A 78 -4.92 12.31 -12.99
C ASP A 78 -6.34 12.75 -12.63
N GLY A 79 -6.72 13.93 -13.11
CA GLY A 79 -8.07 14.44 -12.95
C GLY A 79 -8.37 15.14 -11.64
N PHE A 80 -7.39 15.26 -10.75
CA PHE A 80 -7.57 15.93 -9.45
C PHE A 80 -6.37 16.82 -9.16
N GLU A 81 -6.55 17.74 -8.23
CA GLU A 81 -5.47 18.59 -7.79
C GLU A 81 -4.42 17.78 -7.03
N LYS A 82 -3.16 18.16 -7.19
CA LYS A 82 -2.09 17.57 -6.40
C LYS A 82 -2.29 17.89 -4.92
N ARG A 83 -1.82 16.99 -4.07
CA ARG A 83 -1.90 17.13 -2.62
C ARG A 83 -0.50 17.14 -2.03
N PRO A 84 0.04 18.32 -1.68
CA PRO A 84 1.27 18.34 -0.89
C PRO A 84 0.98 17.88 0.54
N PHE A 85 1.98 17.24 1.15
CA PHE A 85 1.84 16.72 2.51
C PHE A 85 3.18 16.75 3.23
N ALA A 86 3.11 16.76 4.57
CA ALA A 86 4.26 16.61 5.44
C ALA A 86 3.87 15.70 6.60
N ALA A 87 4.82 14.86 7.02
CA ALA A 87 4.58 13.92 8.12
C ALA A 87 4.29 14.64 9.44
N PRO A 88 3.39 14.11 10.28
CA PRO A 88 2.56 12.94 10.04
C PRO A 88 1.32 13.29 9.22
N ALA A 89 0.96 12.44 8.27
CA ALA A 89 -0.15 12.71 7.36
C ALA A 89 -0.75 11.41 6.84
N SER A 90 -1.97 11.50 6.34
CA SER A 90 -2.63 10.37 5.70
C SER A 90 -3.30 10.87 4.42
N LEU A 91 -3.27 10.02 3.39
CA LEU A 91 -3.90 10.32 2.10
C LEU A 91 -4.76 9.15 1.68
N TYR A 92 -5.75 9.45 0.87
CA TYR A 92 -6.64 8.45 0.30
C TYR A 92 -6.61 8.55 -1.23
N VAL A 93 -6.50 7.40 -1.88
CA VAL A 93 -6.55 7.32 -3.34
C VAL A 93 -7.73 6.45 -3.73
N PRO A 94 -8.72 7.00 -4.44
CA PRO A 94 -9.91 6.24 -4.84
C PRO A 94 -9.59 5.21 -5.91
N PRO A 95 -10.54 4.29 -6.19
CA PRO A 95 -10.37 3.35 -7.30
C PRO A 95 -10.21 4.05 -8.64
N ALA A 96 -9.65 3.32 -9.60
CA ALA A 96 -9.51 3.77 -10.99
C ALA A 96 -8.81 5.14 -11.10
N THR A 97 -7.83 5.38 -10.23
CA THR A 97 -7.13 6.67 -10.17
C THR A 97 -5.65 6.47 -10.45
N ARG A 98 -5.20 7.08 -11.54
CA ARG A 98 -3.79 7.08 -11.88
C ARG A 98 -3.09 8.16 -11.03
N HIS A 99 -2.02 7.79 -10.37
CA HIS A 99 -1.37 8.68 -9.40
C HIS A 99 0.12 8.39 -9.27
N ASN A 100 0.81 9.31 -8.60
CA ASN A 100 2.25 9.23 -8.33
C ASN A 100 2.53 9.92 -7.01
N VAL A 101 3.59 9.51 -6.35
CA VAL A 101 4.06 10.15 -5.11
C VAL A 101 5.52 10.55 -5.30
N SER A 102 5.84 11.80 -4.99
CA SER A 102 7.18 12.35 -5.12
C SER A 102 7.67 12.92 -3.81
N ASN A 103 8.95 12.73 -3.54
CA ASN A 103 9.61 13.37 -2.41
C ASN A 103 10.06 14.77 -2.84
N THR A 104 9.44 15.79 -2.27
CA THR A 104 9.76 17.19 -2.56
C THR A 104 10.57 17.84 -1.45
N GLY A 105 10.95 17.07 -0.42
CA GLY A 105 11.70 17.56 0.71
C GLY A 105 13.21 17.33 0.60
N HIS A 106 13.90 17.57 1.70
CA HIS A 106 15.35 17.45 1.78
C HIS A 106 15.80 16.22 2.57
N GLU A 107 14.87 15.47 3.14
CA GLU A 107 15.16 14.23 3.84
C GLU A 107 14.39 13.07 3.23
N MET A 108 14.67 11.87 3.71
CA MET A 108 13.97 10.68 3.26
C MET A 108 12.47 10.82 3.52
N LEU A 109 11.66 10.48 2.52
CA LEU A 109 10.22 10.36 2.66
C LEU A 109 9.89 8.91 2.95
N GLU A 110 9.21 8.66 4.07
CA GLU A 110 8.83 7.30 4.47
C GLU A 110 7.34 7.23 4.70
N TYR A 111 6.70 6.24 4.07
CA TYR A 111 5.27 6.02 4.28
C TYR A 111 4.92 4.54 4.11
N VAL A 112 3.79 4.18 4.70
CA VAL A 112 3.18 2.87 4.51
C VAL A 112 1.96 3.05 3.62
N TYR A 113 1.86 2.23 2.58
CA TYR A 113 0.63 2.15 1.81
C TYR A 113 -0.16 0.92 2.19
N VAL A 114 -1.48 1.03 2.14
CA VAL A 114 -2.40 -0.08 2.33
C VAL A 114 -3.38 -0.07 1.16
N VAL A 115 -3.47 -1.18 0.45
CA VAL A 115 -4.31 -1.34 -0.73
C VAL A 115 -5.32 -2.44 -0.45
N THR A 116 -6.60 -2.14 -0.66
CA THR A 116 -7.67 -3.11 -0.47
C THR A 116 -8.57 -3.14 -1.70
N PRO A 117 -9.15 -4.29 -2.03
CA PRO A 117 -10.15 -4.34 -3.09
C PRO A 117 -11.33 -3.42 -2.75
N ALA A 118 -11.77 -2.64 -3.75
CA ALA A 118 -12.94 -1.80 -3.59
C ALA A 118 -14.20 -2.63 -3.84
N ALA A 119 -15.25 -2.32 -3.11
CA ALA A 119 -16.51 -3.01 -3.30
C ALA A 119 -17.09 -2.68 -4.68
N ALA A 120 -17.63 -3.69 -5.35
CA ALA A 120 -18.37 -3.49 -6.59
C ALA A 120 -19.68 -2.77 -6.30
N LYS A 121 -20.13 -1.96 -7.25
CA LYS A 121 -21.39 -1.24 -7.13
C LYS A 121 -22.45 -1.82 -8.02
#